data_34a4f534a68854e7d445fbd58e7a75b9
#
_entry.id   34a4f534a68854e7d445fbd58e7a75b9
#
_cell.length_a   1.000
_cell.length_b   1.000
_cell.length_c   1.000
_cell.angle_alpha   90.00
_cell.angle_beta   90.00
_cell.angle_gamma   90.00
#
_symmetry.space_group_name_H-M   'P 1'
#
loop_
_entity.id
_entity.type
_entity.pdbx_description
1 polymer ?
#
loop_
_entity_poly.entity_id
_entity_poly.type
_entity_poly.pdbx_seq_one_letter_code
_entity_poly.pdbx_strand_id
1 'polypeptide(L)'
;MEDQYVQAMTIAGSDSDGSAGMQADMHTFFTRNVYGVSVMTACVAGNSYGIGASVTLPTDFIDKEFELIAKDFQIRAAKTGMLADSKLIETVVKNYQKYDFGP
;
A
#
# COMPACT_ATOMS: atom_id res chain seq x y z
N MET A 1 0.78 -12.86 -13.74
CA MET A 1 0.62 -11.66 -14.55
C MET A 1 1.79 -11.45 -15.47
N GLU A 2 1.54 -11.08 -16.71
CA GLU A 2 2.61 -10.83 -17.67
C GLU A 2 3.43 -9.60 -17.27
N ASP A 3 4.74 -9.68 -17.47
CA ASP A 3 5.66 -8.63 -17.07
C ASP A 3 5.94 -7.62 -18.18
N GLN A 4 4.90 -6.97 -18.66
CA GLN A 4 5.07 -5.85 -19.59
C GLN A 4 5.59 -4.60 -18.91
N TYR A 5 5.31 -4.47 -17.61
CA TYR A 5 5.69 -3.33 -16.80
C TYR A 5 6.37 -3.81 -15.53
N VAL A 6 7.29 -3.00 -15.03
CA VAL A 6 7.81 -3.18 -13.68
C VAL A 6 6.66 -3.04 -12.71
N GLN A 7 6.60 -3.90 -11.71
CA GLN A 7 5.54 -3.93 -10.71
C GLN A 7 6.07 -3.41 -9.38
N ALA A 8 5.35 -2.46 -8.81
CA ALA A 8 5.72 -1.87 -7.53
C ALA A 8 4.52 -1.84 -6.60
N MET A 9 4.78 -1.80 -5.31
CA MET A 9 3.73 -1.86 -4.29
C MET A 9 3.83 -0.66 -3.36
N THR A 10 2.69 -0.07 -3.03
CA THR A 10 2.61 0.90 -1.95
C THR A 10 1.84 0.28 -0.78
N ILE A 11 2.35 0.50 0.42
CA ILE A 11 1.72 0.05 1.67
C ILE A 11 1.31 1.33 2.41
N ALA A 12 0.06 1.71 2.27
CA ALA A 12 -0.38 3.04 2.71
C ALA A 12 -1.87 3.07 2.98
N GLY A 13 -2.32 4.15 3.57
CA GLY A 13 -3.74 4.42 3.76
C GLY A 13 -4.36 5.03 2.52
N SER A 14 -5.67 4.82 2.39
CA SER A 14 -6.49 5.47 1.38
C SER A 14 -6.84 6.88 1.86
N ASP A 15 -6.68 7.88 1.00
CA ASP A 15 -7.02 9.26 1.29
C ASP A 15 -8.09 9.72 0.31
N SER A 16 -9.27 10.09 0.83
CA SER A 16 -10.38 10.47 -0.03
C SER A 16 -10.10 11.72 -0.86
N ASP A 17 -9.17 12.57 -0.41
CA ASP A 17 -8.75 13.75 -1.16
C ASP A 17 -7.89 13.40 -2.37
N GLY A 18 -7.17 12.29 -2.32
CA GLY A 18 -6.34 11.84 -3.42
C GLY A 18 -4.98 12.54 -3.53
N SER A 19 -4.70 13.52 -2.68
CA SER A 19 -3.46 14.29 -2.72
C SER A 19 -2.31 13.61 -1.99
N ALA A 20 -2.60 12.58 -1.23
CA ALA A 20 -1.61 11.82 -0.46
C ALA A 20 -2.04 10.37 -0.41
N GLY A 21 -1.32 9.54 0.35
CA GLY A 21 -1.66 8.15 0.56
C GLY A 21 -1.52 7.31 -0.70
N MET A 22 -2.24 6.18 -0.71
CA MET A 22 -2.08 5.23 -1.81
C MET A 22 -2.54 5.79 -3.15
N GLN A 23 -3.52 6.69 -3.18
CA GLN A 23 -3.99 7.28 -4.44
C GLN A 23 -2.90 8.11 -5.11
N ALA A 24 -2.18 8.92 -4.33
CA ALA A 24 -1.07 9.70 -4.86
C ALA A 24 0.04 8.79 -5.39
N ASP A 25 0.35 7.72 -4.66
CA ASP A 25 1.37 6.75 -5.08
C ASP A 25 0.98 6.05 -6.37
N MET A 26 -0.28 5.63 -6.48
CA MET A 26 -0.77 4.94 -7.67
C MET A 26 -0.73 5.86 -8.90
N HIS A 27 -1.09 7.13 -8.73
CA HIS A 27 -0.98 8.10 -9.82
C HIS A 27 0.48 8.26 -10.27
N THR A 28 1.41 8.33 -9.33
CA THR A 28 2.84 8.45 -9.63
C THR A 28 3.35 7.23 -10.38
N PHE A 29 2.98 6.02 -9.93
CA PHE A 29 3.35 4.80 -10.64
C PHE A 29 2.86 4.83 -12.08
N PHE A 30 1.61 5.21 -12.27
CA PHE A 30 1.01 5.25 -13.60
C PHE A 30 1.79 6.19 -14.53
N THR A 31 2.16 7.38 -14.06
CA THR A 31 2.88 8.35 -14.88
C THR A 31 4.30 7.93 -15.20
N ARG A 32 4.84 6.93 -14.50
CA ARG A 32 6.19 6.40 -14.71
C ARG A 32 6.17 5.04 -15.41
N ASN A 33 5.05 4.64 -15.97
CA ASN A 33 4.87 3.34 -16.62
C ASN A 33 5.18 2.16 -15.71
N VAL A 34 4.85 2.31 -14.43
CA VAL A 34 4.98 1.26 -13.43
C VAL A 34 3.57 0.75 -13.11
N TYR A 35 3.42 -0.57 -13.09
CA TYR A 35 2.16 -1.16 -12.65
C TYR A 35 2.15 -1.17 -11.13
N GLY A 36 1.24 -0.42 -10.54
CA GLY A 36 1.15 -0.29 -9.09
C GLY A 36 0.11 -1.21 -8.49
N VAL A 37 0.48 -1.85 -7.39
CA VAL A 37 -0.48 -2.54 -6.52
C VAL A 37 -0.38 -1.92 -5.13
N SER A 38 -1.39 -2.17 -4.30
CA SER A 38 -1.43 -1.53 -3.00
C SER A 38 -1.88 -2.48 -1.91
N VAL A 39 -1.29 -2.31 -0.74
CA VAL A 39 -1.79 -2.84 0.52
C VAL A 39 -2.38 -1.67 1.28
N MET A 40 -3.68 -1.69 1.49
CA MET A 40 -4.37 -0.64 2.22
C MET A 40 -4.32 -0.92 3.72
N THR A 41 -3.84 0.05 4.49
CA THR A 41 -3.70 -0.11 5.95
C THR A 41 -4.78 0.62 6.72
N ALA A 42 -5.35 1.66 6.13
CA ALA A 42 -6.36 2.49 6.77
C ALA A 42 -7.13 3.25 5.71
N CYS A 43 -8.28 3.79 6.10
CA CYS A 43 -9.05 4.68 5.25
C CYS A 43 -9.13 6.03 5.94
N VAL A 44 -8.82 7.08 5.21
CA VAL A 44 -8.84 8.45 5.71
C VAL A 44 -9.88 9.25 4.95
N ALA A 45 -10.78 9.87 5.68
CA ALA A 45 -11.75 10.79 5.12
C ALA A 45 -11.22 12.22 5.32
N GLY A 46 -10.85 12.85 4.22
CA GLY A 46 -10.27 14.19 4.26
C GLY A 46 -10.56 14.95 2.99
N ASN A 47 -10.15 16.21 3.01
CA ASN A 47 -10.24 17.11 1.86
C ASN A 47 -9.04 18.07 1.91
N SER A 48 -9.06 19.11 1.08
CA SER A 48 -7.92 20.04 1.02
C SER A 48 -7.72 20.85 2.31
N TYR A 49 -8.66 20.82 3.23
CA TYR A 49 -8.54 21.53 4.50
C TYR A 49 -8.00 20.64 5.63
N GLY A 50 -8.04 19.33 5.48
CA GLY A 50 -7.50 18.44 6.49
C GLY A 50 -8.23 17.11 6.59
N ILE A 51 -7.88 16.36 7.62
CA ILE A 51 -8.41 15.03 7.89
C ILE A 51 -9.54 15.15 8.90
N GLY A 52 -10.72 14.59 8.56
CA GLY A 52 -11.88 14.58 9.44
C GLY A 52 -12.07 13.28 10.20
N ALA A 53 -11.66 12.15 9.64
CA ALA A 53 -11.85 10.84 10.27
C ALA A 53 -10.90 9.83 9.67
N SER A 54 -10.62 8.76 10.41
CA SER A 54 -9.83 7.65 9.87
C SER A 54 -10.25 6.34 10.51
N VAL A 55 -10.09 5.24 9.76
CA VAL A 55 -10.36 3.89 10.21
C VAL A 55 -9.17 3.02 9.81
N THR A 56 -8.59 2.33 10.80
CA THR A 56 -7.51 1.37 10.55
C THR A 56 -8.12 0.02 10.20
N LEU A 57 -7.59 -0.64 9.16
CA LEU A 57 -8.07 -1.95 8.78
C LEU A 57 -7.56 -3.01 9.76
N PRO A 58 -8.31 -4.11 9.95
CA PRO A 58 -7.86 -5.21 10.80
C PRO A 58 -6.57 -5.82 10.27
N THR A 59 -5.69 -6.25 11.17
CA THR A 59 -4.39 -6.81 10.79
C THR A 59 -4.52 -8.11 10.01
N ASP A 60 -5.54 -8.92 10.28
CA ASP A 60 -5.77 -10.15 9.51
C ASP A 60 -6.19 -9.84 8.06
N PHE A 61 -6.91 -8.75 7.84
CA PHE A 61 -7.22 -8.31 6.49
C PHE A 61 -5.95 -7.86 5.77
N ILE A 62 -5.09 -7.13 6.45
CA ILE A 62 -3.82 -6.67 5.89
C ILE A 62 -2.94 -7.86 5.52
N ASP A 63 -2.88 -8.86 6.40
CA ASP A 63 -2.15 -10.11 6.12
C ASP A 63 -2.65 -10.75 4.81
N LYS A 64 -3.97 -10.75 4.61
CA LYS A 64 -4.57 -11.34 3.41
C LYS A 64 -4.24 -10.53 2.15
N GLU A 65 -4.19 -9.21 2.26
CA GLU A 65 -3.77 -8.38 1.12
C GLU A 65 -2.35 -8.75 0.67
N PHE A 66 -1.42 -8.87 1.61
CA PHE A 66 -0.04 -9.27 1.30
C PHE A 66 0.02 -10.66 0.67
N GLU A 67 -0.73 -11.60 1.24
CA GLU A 67 -0.74 -12.98 0.76
C GLU A 67 -1.18 -13.05 -0.70
N LEU A 68 -2.25 -12.36 -1.05
CA LEU A 68 -2.80 -12.42 -2.40
C LEU A 68 -1.93 -11.71 -3.42
N ILE A 69 -1.30 -10.60 -3.02
CA ILE A 69 -0.36 -9.91 -3.88
C ILE A 69 0.87 -10.79 -4.14
N ALA A 70 1.39 -11.43 -3.10
CA ALA A 70 2.57 -12.27 -3.23
C ALA A 70 2.33 -13.48 -4.14
N LYS A 71 1.08 -13.97 -4.19
CA LYS A 71 0.74 -15.13 -5.04
C LYS A 71 0.70 -14.80 -6.52
N ASP A 72 0.42 -13.55 -6.88
CA ASP A 72 0.13 -13.18 -8.27
C ASP A 72 1.22 -12.29 -8.87
N PHE A 73 1.72 -11.35 -8.11
CA PHE A 73 2.57 -10.28 -8.64
C PHE A 73 4.03 -10.51 -8.28
N GLN A 74 4.91 -10.06 -9.16
CA GLN A 74 6.35 -10.09 -8.93
C GLN A 74 6.82 -8.67 -8.62
N ILE A 75 6.69 -8.30 -7.36
CA ILE A 75 6.97 -6.94 -6.92
C ILE A 75 8.48 -6.72 -6.89
N ARG A 76 8.93 -5.66 -7.54
CA ARG A 76 10.35 -5.32 -7.66
C ARG A 76 10.77 -4.26 -6.66
N ALA A 77 9.84 -3.46 -6.18
CA ALA A 77 10.11 -2.44 -5.18
C ALA A 77 8.83 -2.09 -4.44
N ALA A 78 8.97 -1.63 -3.21
CA ALA A 78 7.83 -1.23 -2.40
C ALA A 78 8.19 0.01 -1.59
N LYS A 79 7.16 0.78 -1.24
CA LYS A 79 7.31 1.91 -0.32
C LYS A 79 6.21 1.83 0.73
N THR A 80 6.47 2.37 1.89
CA THR A 80 5.45 2.55 2.92
C THR A 80 5.08 4.02 3.02
N GLY A 81 3.79 4.28 3.24
CA GLY A 81 3.33 5.60 3.65
C GLY A 81 3.29 5.68 5.17
N MET A 82 2.44 6.55 5.69
CA MET A 82 2.26 6.68 7.12
C MET A 82 1.58 5.42 7.68
N LEU A 83 2.16 4.88 8.75
CA LEU A 83 1.60 3.74 9.48
C LEU A 83 1.16 4.23 10.85
N ALA A 84 -0.13 4.07 11.14
CA ALA A 84 -0.79 4.79 12.23
C ALA A 84 -0.31 4.41 13.64
N ASP A 85 0.11 3.15 13.84
CA ASP A 85 0.49 2.68 15.17
C ASP A 85 1.53 1.56 15.09
N SER A 86 2.05 1.16 16.25
CA SER A 86 3.09 0.14 16.33
C SER A 86 2.60 -1.23 15.88
N LYS A 87 1.34 -1.56 16.12
CA LYS A 87 0.76 -2.84 15.70
C LYS A 87 0.73 -2.95 14.18
N LEU A 88 0.41 -1.85 13.52
CA LEU A 88 0.42 -1.79 12.07
C LEU A 88 1.82 -1.95 11.52
N ILE A 89 2.78 -1.27 12.13
CA ILE A 89 4.19 -1.37 11.75
C ILE A 89 4.67 -2.81 11.87
N GLU A 90 4.35 -3.48 12.98
CA GLU A 90 4.72 -4.88 13.20
C GLU A 90 4.13 -5.78 12.13
N THR A 91 2.86 -5.57 11.79
CA THR A 91 2.18 -6.36 10.76
C THR A 91 2.85 -6.20 9.41
N VAL A 92 3.20 -4.98 9.04
CA VAL A 92 3.87 -4.70 7.78
C VAL A 92 5.26 -5.34 7.74
N VAL A 93 6.04 -5.18 8.81
CA VAL A 93 7.39 -5.76 8.87
C VAL A 93 7.33 -7.29 8.77
N LYS A 94 6.40 -7.92 9.51
CA LYS A 94 6.23 -9.37 9.47
C LYS A 94 5.98 -9.86 8.05
N ASN A 95 5.08 -9.21 7.34
CA ASN A 95 4.73 -9.61 5.97
C ASN A 95 5.85 -9.31 4.99
N TYR A 96 6.53 -8.20 5.16
CA TYR A 96 7.64 -7.83 4.27
C TYR A 96 8.80 -8.81 4.39
N GLN A 97 9.03 -9.35 5.59
CA GLN A 97 10.06 -10.37 5.81
C GLN A 97 9.63 -11.75 5.32
N LYS A 98 8.33 -12.02 5.33
CA LYS A 98 7.80 -13.33 4.92
C LYS A 98 7.85 -13.54 3.42
N TYR A 99 7.67 -12.49 2.63
CA TYR A 99 7.60 -12.57 1.17
C TYR A 99 8.75 -11.78 0.55
N ASP A 100 9.06 -12.08 -0.70
CA ASP A 100 10.07 -11.34 -1.46
C ASP A 100 9.39 -10.27 -2.30
N PHE A 101 9.52 -9.02 -1.88
CA PHE A 101 8.98 -7.85 -2.59
C PHE A 101 10.09 -6.97 -3.15
N GLY A 102 11.28 -7.53 -3.36
CA GLY A 102 12.41 -6.79 -3.85
C GLY A 102 13.34 -6.34 -2.73
N PRO A 103 14.38 -5.55 -3.07
CA PRO A 103 15.36 -5.11 -2.07
C PRO A 103 14.83 -4.16 -1.02
#